data_8fe5bb33175711016386b5930d98b521
#
_entry.id   8fe5bb33175711016386b5930d98b521
#
_cell.length_a   1.000
_cell.length_b   1.000
_cell.length_c   1.000
_cell.angle_alpha   90.00
_cell.angle_beta   90.00
_cell.angle_gamma   90.00
#
_symmetry.space_group_name_H-M   'P 1'
#
loop_
_entity.id
_entity.type
_entity.pdbx_description
1 polymer ?
#
loop_
_entity_poly.entity_id
_entity_poly.type
_entity_poly.pdbx_seq_one_letter_code
_entity_poly.pdbx_strand_id
1 'polypeptide(L)'
;MGLAALGRPGYINLGHGDDLHYNHDVTAMEAQAHRVLDSAWDAGIRYFDAARSYGKAEDFLHSWLAKRGISEKEGTIGSKWGYTYTADWQVNLPKGQKHEIKEHSLPVLQRQILESRALLGGHLDLYQIHSTTLDSGVLTNEAVLLELARLRNTGLSIGFSVSGTGQADTIRRALEIEFDGVPLFSAVQATWNLLEQSVTSALREAHEVGMGVIVKEGLANGRLTSRNDSPEFQRKMALLQAQAETQNITVDSMALAAVIN
;
A
#
# COMPACT_ATOMS: atom_id res chain seq x y z
N MET A 1 6.08 -5.88 -1.28
CA MET A 1 5.37 -5.97 -2.60
C MET A 1 3.94 -5.53 -2.43
N GLY A 2 3.48 -4.48 -3.15
CA GLY A 2 2.09 -4.01 -3.11
C GLY A 2 1.23 -4.72 -4.17
N LEU A 3 -0.04 -5.02 -3.82
CA LEU A 3 -0.97 -5.74 -4.67
C LEU A 3 -2.04 -4.85 -5.33
N ALA A 4 -1.99 -3.52 -5.19
CA ALA A 4 -3.02 -2.64 -5.72
C ALA A 4 -3.23 -2.78 -7.24
N ALA A 5 -2.15 -2.86 -8.01
CA ALA A 5 -2.19 -3.07 -9.45
C ALA A 5 -2.48 -4.52 -9.87
N LEU A 6 -2.32 -5.48 -8.97
CA LEU A 6 -2.59 -6.90 -9.25
C LEU A 6 -4.03 -7.30 -8.94
N GLY A 7 -4.66 -6.62 -7.98
CA GLY A 7 -5.94 -7.03 -7.43
C GLY A 7 -7.17 -6.46 -8.13
N ARG A 8 -7.03 -5.48 -9.03
CA ARG A 8 -8.17 -4.86 -9.73
C ARG A 8 -7.81 -4.46 -11.17
N PRO A 9 -8.77 -4.47 -12.11
CA PRO A 9 -8.50 -4.27 -13.54
C PRO A 9 -8.09 -2.85 -13.90
N GLY A 10 -8.47 -1.84 -13.11
CA GLY A 10 -8.13 -0.43 -13.31
C GLY A 10 -7.28 0.11 -12.16
N TYR A 11 -6.09 0.64 -12.47
CA TYR A 11 -5.23 1.30 -11.50
C TYR A 11 -4.46 2.45 -12.13
N ILE A 12 -3.89 3.34 -11.31
CA ILE A 12 -3.27 4.61 -11.72
C ILE A 12 -1.86 4.47 -12.31
N ASN A 13 -1.28 3.28 -12.33
CA ASN A 13 0.06 3.05 -12.86
C ASN A 13 0.10 3.24 -14.37
N LEU A 14 1.16 3.89 -14.87
CA LEU A 14 1.42 3.99 -16.32
C LEU A 14 1.58 2.59 -16.92
N GLY A 15 0.89 2.32 -18.03
CA GLY A 15 0.94 1.05 -18.74
C GLY A 15 0.21 -0.11 -18.06
N HIS A 16 -0.63 0.15 -17.04
CA HIS A 16 -1.34 -0.91 -16.32
C HIS A 16 -2.21 -1.78 -17.24
N GLY A 17 -2.94 -1.18 -18.18
CA GLY A 17 -3.74 -1.92 -19.16
C GLY A 17 -2.89 -2.80 -20.07
N ASP A 18 -1.73 -2.30 -20.51
CA ASP A 18 -0.80 -3.03 -21.37
C ASP A 18 -0.21 -4.23 -20.63
N ASP A 19 0.14 -4.09 -19.36
CA ASP A 19 0.66 -5.18 -18.51
C ASP A 19 -0.35 -6.31 -18.35
N LEU A 20 -1.64 -5.99 -18.38
CA LEU A 20 -2.74 -6.96 -18.36
C LEU A 20 -3.13 -7.46 -19.74
N HIS A 21 -2.47 -6.96 -20.82
CA HIS A 21 -2.91 -7.19 -22.20
C HIS A 21 -4.40 -6.90 -22.40
N TYR A 22 -4.95 -5.93 -21.67
CA TYR A 22 -6.36 -5.57 -21.59
C TYR A 22 -7.29 -6.76 -21.27
N ASN A 23 -6.74 -7.84 -20.73
CA ASN A 23 -7.52 -8.99 -20.27
C ASN A 23 -7.88 -8.81 -18.79
N HIS A 24 -9.15 -8.50 -18.55
CA HIS A 24 -9.68 -8.27 -17.21
C HIS A 24 -10.45 -9.48 -16.66
N ASP A 25 -10.33 -10.65 -17.29
CA ASP A 25 -10.87 -11.89 -16.72
C ASP A 25 -10.24 -12.16 -15.35
N VAL A 26 -11.09 -12.47 -14.36
CA VAL A 26 -10.65 -12.64 -12.97
C VAL A 26 -9.60 -13.75 -12.84
N THR A 27 -9.82 -14.88 -13.52
CA THR A 27 -8.91 -16.04 -13.48
C THR A 27 -7.57 -15.71 -14.15
N ALA A 28 -7.61 -14.97 -15.27
CA ALA A 28 -6.40 -14.53 -15.94
C ALA A 28 -5.60 -13.55 -15.09
N MET A 29 -6.27 -12.62 -14.42
CA MET A 29 -5.63 -11.67 -13.49
C MET A 29 -5.08 -12.38 -12.25
N GLU A 30 -5.78 -13.35 -11.69
CA GLU A 30 -5.27 -14.17 -10.59
C GLU A 30 -3.99 -14.92 -11.00
N ALA A 31 -4.00 -15.57 -12.17
CA ALA A 31 -2.82 -16.26 -12.68
C ALA A 31 -1.65 -15.30 -12.91
N GLN A 32 -1.88 -14.07 -13.38
CA GLN A 32 -0.86 -13.05 -13.51
C GLN A 32 -0.36 -12.60 -12.13
N ALA A 33 -1.26 -12.35 -11.18
CA ALA A 33 -0.88 -11.98 -9.81
C ALA A 33 0.01 -13.06 -9.19
N HIS A 34 -0.33 -14.33 -9.32
CA HIS A 34 0.48 -15.45 -8.83
C HIS A 34 1.88 -15.47 -9.45
N ARG A 35 2.02 -15.24 -10.77
CA ARG A 35 3.36 -15.17 -11.42
C ARG A 35 4.21 -14.03 -10.86
N VAL A 36 3.62 -12.87 -10.62
CA VAL A 36 4.33 -11.72 -10.05
C VAL A 36 4.72 -11.98 -8.59
N LEU A 37 3.80 -12.57 -7.80
CA LEU A 37 4.07 -12.94 -6.42
C LEU A 37 5.16 -14.02 -6.32
N ASP A 38 5.16 -15.01 -7.23
CA ASP A 38 6.22 -16.01 -7.33
C ASP A 38 7.57 -15.36 -7.59
N SER A 39 7.65 -14.48 -8.57
CA SER A 39 8.89 -13.76 -8.89
C SER A 39 9.39 -12.91 -7.72
N ALA A 40 8.48 -12.25 -7.00
CA ALA A 40 8.82 -11.45 -5.81
C ALA A 40 9.34 -12.35 -4.67
N TRP A 41 8.67 -13.47 -4.42
CA TRP A 41 9.07 -14.44 -3.39
C TRP A 41 10.44 -15.05 -3.68
N ASP A 42 10.66 -15.47 -4.92
CA ASP A 42 11.91 -16.09 -5.35
C ASP A 42 13.08 -15.08 -5.34
N ALA A 43 12.78 -13.78 -5.50
CA ALA A 43 13.72 -12.67 -5.30
C ALA A 43 13.97 -12.32 -3.82
N GLY A 44 13.37 -13.02 -2.87
CA GLY A 44 13.58 -12.80 -1.43
C GLY A 44 12.62 -11.81 -0.78
N ILE A 45 11.61 -11.28 -1.48
CA ILE A 45 10.61 -10.40 -0.88
C ILE A 45 9.72 -11.21 0.06
N ARG A 46 9.51 -10.71 1.28
CA ARG A 46 8.74 -11.39 2.33
C ARG A 46 7.62 -10.53 2.92
N TYR A 47 7.48 -9.26 2.52
CA TYR A 47 6.36 -8.41 2.89
C TYR A 47 5.43 -8.19 1.68
N PHE A 48 4.15 -8.52 1.86
CA PHE A 48 3.10 -8.37 0.85
C PHE A 48 1.96 -7.51 1.41
N ASP A 49 1.52 -6.53 0.61
CA ASP A 49 0.65 -5.46 1.04
C ASP A 49 -0.62 -5.39 0.19
N ALA A 50 -1.74 -5.76 0.78
CA ALA A 50 -3.07 -5.71 0.19
C ALA A 50 -3.92 -4.56 0.77
N ALA A 51 -5.18 -4.49 0.37
CA ALA A 51 -6.21 -3.65 0.97
C ALA A 51 -7.60 -4.11 0.54
N ARG A 52 -8.62 -3.83 1.35
CA ARG A 52 -10.02 -4.09 1.03
C ARG A 52 -10.51 -3.39 -0.25
N SER A 53 -9.92 -2.25 -0.60
CA SER A 53 -10.25 -1.52 -1.82
C SER A 53 -9.46 -1.95 -3.06
N TYR A 54 -8.57 -2.92 -2.95
CA TYR A 54 -7.79 -3.40 -4.10
C TYR A 54 -8.48 -4.54 -4.85
N GLY A 55 -9.82 -4.48 -4.96
CA GLY A 55 -10.61 -5.49 -5.68
C GLY A 55 -10.46 -6.87 -5.07
N LYS A 56 -9.79 -7.78 -5.77
CA LYS A 56 -9.55 -9.17 -5.36
C LYS A 56 -8.13 -9.43 -4.84
N ALA A 57 -7.40 -8.38 -4.41
CA ALA A 57 -6.02 -8.53 -3.95
C ALA A 57 -5.87 -9.51 -2.79
N GLU A 58 -6.77 -9.46 -1.80
CA GLU A 58 -6.74 -10.39 -0.66
C GLU A 58 -7.11 -11.82 -1.10
N ASP A 59 -8.07 -11.98 -2.02
CA ASP A 59 -8.44 -13.29 -2.59
C ASP A 59 -7.25 -13.94 -3.32
N PHE A 60 -6.59 -13.17 -4.19
CA PHE A 60 -5.44 -13.64 -4.97
C PHE A 60 -4.23 -13.94 -4.08
N LEU A 61 -4.02 -13.14 -3.04
CA LEU A 61 -2.96 -13.38 -2.06
C LEU A 61 -3.25 -14.65 -1.26
N HIS A 62 -4.48 -14.84 -0.79
CA HIS A 62 -4.92 -16.03 -0.08
C HIS A 62 -4.68 -17.31 -0.91
N SER A 63 -5.20 -17.32 -2.15
CA SER A 63 -5.06 -18.49 -3.04
C SER A 63 -3.61 -18.79 -3.39
N TRP A 64 -2.76 -17.76 -3.54
CA TRP A 64 -1.34 -17.91 -3.77
C TRP A 64 -0.60 -18.49 -2.56
N LEU A 65 -0.84 -17.97 -1.35
CA LEU A 65 -0.26 -18.50 -0.10
C LEU A 65 -0.60 -19.98 0.08
N ALA A 66 -1.88 -20.34 -0.11
CA ALA A 66 -2.35 -21.71 -0.02
C ALA A 66 -1.70 -22.63 -1.08
N LYS A 67 -1.63 -22.17 -2.34
CA LYS A 67 -1.05 -22.92 -3.45
C LYS A 67 0.45 -23.19 -3.26
N ARG A 68 1.19 -22.24 -2.71
CA ARG A 68 2.62 -22.39 -2.40
C ARG A 68 2.90 -23.11 -1.07
N GLY A 69 1.90 -23.31 -0.24
CA GLY A 69 2.05 -23.88 1.09
C GLY A 69 2.89 -23.02 2.03
N ILE A 70 2.83 -21.68 1.84
CA ILE A 70 3.57 -20.73 2.68
C ILE A 70 2.89 -20.66 4.04
N SER A 71 3.65 -20.89 5.10
CA SER A 71 3.17 -20.78 6.47
C SER A 71 3.14 -19.33 6.97
N GLU A 72 2.37 -19.08 8.03
CA GLU A 72 2.22 -17.76 8.66
C GLU A 72 3.55 -17.14 9.14
N LYS A 73 4.60 -17.93 9.29
CA LYS A 73 5.91 -17.47 9.80
C LYS A 73 6.93 -17.16 8.70
N GLU A 74 6.60 -17.46 7.44
CA GLU A 74 7.56 -17.33 6.34
C GLU A 74 7.49 -16.00 5.61
N GLY A 75 6.42 -15.24 5.83
CA GLY A 75 6.22 -13.91 5.25
C GLY A 75 5.43 -13.02 6.19
N THR A 76 5.41 -11.74 5.89
CA THR A 76 4.62 -10.72 6.60
C THR A 76 3.54 -10.20 5.66
N ILE A 77 2.30 -10.30 6.06
CA ILE A 77 1.15 -9.88 5.27
C ILE A 77 0.48 -8.66 5.91
N GLY A 78 0.42 -7.58 5.14
CA GLY A 78 -0.32 -6.39 5.51
C GLY A 78 -1.61 -6.23 4.70
N SER A 79 -2.67 -5.75 5.34
CA SER A 79 -3.85 -5.26 4.64
C SER A 79 -4.34 -3.93 5.23
N LYS A 80 -5.33 -3.31 4.55
CA LYS A 80 -5.83 -1.97 4.92
C LYS A 80 -7.35 -1.92 4.86
N TRP A 81 -7.93 -1.10 5.75
CA TRP A 81 -9.36 -0.84 5.84
C TRP A 81 -9.67 0.66 5.67
N GLY A 82 -10.93 0.98 5.47
CA GLY A 82 -11.40 2.37 5.37
C GLY A 82 -11.72 2.81 3.95
N TYR A 83 -11.61 1.92 2.98
CA TYR A 83 -12.18 2.06 1.64
C TYR A 83 -12.96 0.82 1.27
N THR A 84 -14.13 1.01 0.67
CA THR A 84 -14.91 -0.06 0.08
C THR A 84 -14.78 0.02 -1.43
N TYR A 85 -14.36 -1.07 -2.07
CA TYR A 85 -14.32 -1.18 -3.53
C TYR A 85 -15.75 -1.25 -4.08
N THR A 86 -16.09 -0.38 -5.02
CA THR A 86 -17.44 -0.22 -5.56
C THR A 86 -17.52 -0.28 -7.08
N ALA A 87 -16.37 -0.52 -7.74
CA ALA A 87 -16.32 -0.53 -9.21
C ALA A 87 -16.86 -1.83 -9.85
N ASP A 88 -17.18 -2.84 -9.06
CA ASP A 88 -17.68 -4.14 -9.55
C ASP A 88 -16.88 -4.66 -10.76
N TRP A 89 -15.54 -4.64 -10.60
CA TRP A 89 -14.58 -5.10 -11.62
C TRP A 89 -14.55 -4.27 -12.93
N GLN A 90 -15.20 -3.09 -12.95
CA GLN A 90 -15.22 -2.22 -14.13
C GLN A 90 -14.02 -1.25 -14.10
N VAL A 91 -13.41 -1.02 -15.28
CA VAL A 91 -12.35 -0.02 -15.47
C VAL A 91 -12.95 1.37 -15.68
N ASN A 92 -14.00 1.45 -16.51
CA ASN A 92 -14.67 2.70 -16.84
C ASN A 92 -16.05 2.74 -16.15
N LEU A 93 -16.21 3.66 -15.23
CA LEU A 93 -17.47 3.83 -14.51
C LEU A 93 -18.33 4.94 -15.14
N PRO A 94 -19.67 4.83 -15.02
CA PRO A 94 -20.58 5.91 -15.35
C PRO A 94 -20.24 7.21 -14.60
N LYS A 95 -20.56 8.34 -15.21
CA LYS A 95 -20.31 9.67 -14.61
C LYS A 95 -20.92 9.76 -13.22
N GLY A 96 -20.12 10.15 -12.23
CA GLY A 96 -20.53 10.34 -10.83
C GLY A 96 -20.34 9.09 -9.95
N GLN A 97 -20.07 7.93 -10.52
CA GLN A 97 -19.67 6.75 -9.74
C GLN A 97 -18.18 6.79 -9.39
N LYS A 98 -17.82 6.17 -8.27
CA LYS A 98 -16.43 6.08 -7.78
C LYS A 98 -15.99 4.63 -7.74
N HIS A 99 -14.71 4.37 -8.04
CA HIS A 99 -14.13 3.03 -7.92
C HIS A 99 -14.08 2.53 -6.47
N GLU A 100 -14.01 3.46 -5.53
CA GLU A 100 -13.95 3.17 -4.09
C GLU A 100 -14.55 4.32 -3.28
N ILE A 101 -15.12 3.99 -2.13
CA ILE A 101 -15.70 4.96 -1.18
C ILE A 101 -14.87 4.90 0.09
N LYS A 102 -14.34 6.08 0.50
CA LYS A 102 -13.59 6.26 1.74
C LYS A 102 -14.54 6.45 2.92
N GLU A 103 -14.39 5.62 3.96
CA GLU A 103 -15.14 5.73 5.20
C GLU A 103 -14.35 5.12 6.36
N HIS A 104 -13.94 5.97 7.29
CA HIS A 104 -13.19 5.57 8.49
C HIS A 104 -14.10 5.48 9.73
N SER A 105 -15.26 4.82 9.59
CA SER A 105 -16.20 4.60 10.69
C SER A 105 -15.93 3.27 11.42
N LEU A 106 -16.36 3.18 12.68
CA LEU A 106 -16.25 1.94 13.47
C LEU A 106 -16.97 0.75 12.82
N PRO A 107 -18.20 0.89 12.28
CA PRO A 107 -18.86 -0.22 11.58
C PRO A 107 -18.06 -0.74 10.39
N VAL A 108 -17.41 0.16 9.61
CA VAL A 108 -16.56 -0.25 8.48
C VAL A 108 -15.33 -0.99 8.97
N LEU A 109 -14.65 -0.51 10.02
CA LEU A 109 -13.52 -1.22 10.61
C LEU A 109 -13.92 -2.63 11.06
N GLN A 110 -15.01 -2.75 11.82
CA GLN A 110 -15.49 -4.03 12.35
C GLN A 110 -15.86 -5.01 11.23
N ARG A 111 -16.53 -4.55 10.19
CA ARG A 111 -16.86 -5.37 9.03
C ARG A 111 -15.60 -5.81 8.27
N GLN A 112 -14.75 -4.87 7.93
CA GLN A 112 -13.60 -5.13 7.07
C GLN A 112 -12.51 -5.97 7.74
N ILE A 113 -12.31 -5.87 9.06
CA ILE A 113 -11.38 -6.78 9.75
C ILE A 113 -11.89 -8.22 9.72
N LEU A 114 -13.19 -8.45 9.81
CA LEU A 114 -13.76 -9.80 9.70
C LEU A 114 -13.58 -10.35 8.28
N GLU A 115 -13.83 -9.52 7.26
CA GLU A 115 -13.62 -9.88 5.84
C GLU A 115 -12.15 -10.24 5.56
N SER A 116 -11.20 -9.40 6.02
CA SER A 116 -9.76 -9.66 5.82
C SER A 116 -9.30 -10.92 6.58
N ARG A 117 -9.78 -11.13 7.81
CA ARG A 117 -9.46 -12.33 8.58
C ARG A 117 -10.06 -13.60 7.97
N ALA A 118 -11.22 -13.52 7.34
CA ALA A 118 -11.83 -14.67 6.65
C ALA A 118 -10.98 -15.16 5.47
N LEU A 119 -10.26 -14.25 4.81
CA LEU A 119 -9.37 -14.57 3.68
C LEU A 119 -7.95 -14.89 4.15
N LEU A 120 -7.35 -14.03 4.95
CA LEU A 120 -5.93 -14.10 5.28
C LEU A 120 -5.64 -14.90 6.55
N GLY A 121 -6.64 -15.08 7.42
CA GLY A 121 -6.50 -15.89 8.64
C GLY A 121 -5.36 -15.41 9.53
N GLY A 122 -4.53 -16.34 9.97
CA GLY A 122 -3.35 -16.09 10.78
C GLY A 122 -2.16 -15.50 10.01
N HIS A 123 -2.23 -15.39 8.68
CA HIS A 123 -1.22 -14.66 7.89
C HIS A 123 -1.34 -13.14 8.02
N LEU A 124 -2.46 -12.59 8.54
CA LEU A 124 -2.63 -11.15 8.68
C LEU A 124 -1.82 -10.61 9.85
N ASP A 125 -0.65 -10.06 9.59
CA ASP A 125 0.28 -9.53 10.59
C ASP A 125 0.09 -8.04 10.86
N LEU A 126 -0.22 -7.25 9.82
CA LEU A 126 -0.34 -5.80 9.89
C LEU A 126 -1.67 -5.32 9.29
N TYR A 127 -2.45 -4.58 10.09
CA TYR A 127 -3.70 -3.99 9.63
C TYR A 127 -3.67 -2.47 9.73
N GLN A 128 -3.85 -1.80 8.59
CA GLN A 128 -3.58 -0.38 8.47
C GLN A 128 -4.85 0.43 8.19
N ILE A 129 -4.95 1.64 8.79
CA ILE A 129 -5.90 2.65 8.32
C ILE A 129 -5.46 3.10 6.93
N HIS A 130 -6.34 3.02 5.93
CA HIS A 130 -6.01 3.34 4.54
C HIS A 130 -6.14 4.84 4.26
N SER A 131 -5.07 5.49 3.78
CA SER A 131 -5.04 6.91 3.39
C SER A 131 -5.51 7.87 4.49
N THR A 132 -4.93 7.74 5.67
CA THR A 132 -5.15 8.63 6.80
C THR A 132 -4.74 10.06 6.45
N THR A 133 -5.60 11.01 6.79
CA THR A 133 -5.34 12.46 6.73
C THR A 133 -5.91 13.12 7.98
N LEU A 134 -5.42 14.28 8.38
CA LEU A 134 -6.00 15.01 9.52
C LEU A 134 -7.49 15.32 9.28
N ASP A 135 -7.85 15.73 8.06
CA ASP A 135 -9.24 16.04 7.69
C ASP A 135 -10.17 14.83 7.72
N SER A 136 -9.64 13.61 7.68
CA SER A 136 -10.48 12.41 7.78
C SER A 136 -11.08 12.21 9.18
N GLY A 137 -10.53 12.89 10.19
CA GLY A 137 -10.96 12.80 11.58
C GLY A 137 -10.67 11.45 12.25
N VAL A 138 -10.08 10.47 11.54
CA VAL A 138 -9.88 9.12 12.06
C VAL A 138 -8.94 9.07 13.26
N LEU A 139 -7.93 9.96 13.29
CA LEU A 139 -6.97 10.08 14.41
C LEU A 139 -7.54 10.77 15.67
N THR A 140 -8.79 11.18 15.62
CA THR A 140 -9.54 11.75 16.75
C THR A 140 -10.85 11.00 17.02
N ASN A 141 -11.14 9.93 16.27
CA ASN A 141 -12.31 9.10 16.45
C ASN A 141 -12.04 8.06 17.55
N GLU A 142 -12.39 8.40 18.78
CA GLU A 142 -12.12 7.59 19.96
C GLU A 142 -12.64 6.14 19.82
N ALA A 143 -13.84 5.94 19.29
CA ALA A 143 -14.42 4.61 19.13
C ALA A 143 -13.61 3.73 18.16
N VAL A 144 -13.09 4.31 17.08
CA VAL A 144 -12.21 3.63 16.13
C VAL A 144 -10.86 3.33 16.77
N LEU A 145 -10.26 4.30 17.46
CA LEU A 145 -8.94 4.13 18.09
C LEU A 145 -8.98 3.08 19.21
N LEU A 146 -10.03 3.04 20.02
CA LEU A 146 -10.24 2.00 21.03
C LEU A 146 -10.38 0.60 20.42
N GLU A 147 -11.10 0.46 19.30
CA GLU A 147 -11.21 -0.83 18.62
C GLU A 147 -9.86 -1.26 18.00
N LEU A 148 -9.09 -0.32 17.44
CA LEU A 148 -7.73 -0.62 16.95
C LEU A 148 -6.81 -1.05 18.11
N ALA A 149 -6.89 -0.40 19.27
CA ALA A 149 -6.14 -0.80 20.47
C ALA A 149 -6.55 -2.21 20.95
N ARG A 150 -7.85 -2.51 20.91
CA ARG A 150 -8.34 -3.87 21.19
C ARG A 150 -7.76 -4.91 20.22
N LEU A 151 -7.72 -4.61 18.93
CA LEU A 151 -7.12 -5.48 17.90
C LEU A 151 -5.62 -5.66 18.14
N ARG A 152 -4.88 -4.58 18.45
CA ARG A 152 -3.47 -4.65 18.84
C ARG A 152 -3.25 -5.62 20.00
N ASN A 153 -4.09 -5.57 21.01
CA ASN A 153 -3.99 -6.44 22.20
C ASN A 153 -4.31 -7.91 21.89
N THR A 154 -4.83 -8.24 20.69
CA THR A 154 -4.92 -9.64 20.20
C THR A 154 -3.67 -10.11 19.48
N GLY A 155 -2.60 -9.30 19.39
CA GLY A 155 -1.35 -9.62 18.71
C GLY A 155 -1.27 -9.09 17.27
N LEU A 156 -2.30 -8.39 16.75
CA LEU A 156 -2.28 -7.81 15.42
C LEU A 156 -1.51 -6.49 15.44
N SER A 157 -0.50 -6.35 14.59
CA SER A 157 0.18 -5.06 14.40
C SER A 157 -0.79 -4.04 13.78
N ILE A 158 -0.85 -2.85 14.35
CA ILE A 158 -1.70 -1.77 13.85
C ILE A 158 -0.82 -0.70 13.20
N GLY A 159 -1.18 -0.31 11.98
CA GLY A 159 -0.49 0.73 11.24
C GLY A 159 -1.47 1.69 10.57
N PHE A 160 -0.91 2.59 9.80
CA PHE A 160 -1.68 3.51 8.97
C PHE A 160 -0.90 3.87 7.71
N SER A 161 -1.61 4.09 6.60
CA SER A 161 -1.02 4.75 5.44
C SER A 161 -1.47 6.20 5.37
N VAL A 162 -0.60 7.06 4.87
CA VAL A 162 -0.90 8.49 4.68
C VAL A 162 -1.00 8.84 3.20
N SER A 163 -1.67 9.95 2.89
CA SER A 163 -1.84 10.45 1.53
C SER A 163 -1.95 11.98 1.49
N GLY A 164 -1.73 12.55 0.30
CA GLY A 164 -1.82 14.00 0.07
C GLY A 164 -0.60 14.77 0.60
N THR A 165 -0.68 16.09 0.57
CA THR A 165 0.42 17.00 0.92
C THR A 165 0.68 17.12 2.42
N GLY A 166 -0.30 16.75 3.27
CA GLY A 166 -0.22 16.79 4.74
C GLY A 166 0.33 15.52 5.39
N GLN A 167 1.09 14.68 4.66
CA GLN A 167 1.60 13.41 5.18
C GLN A 167 2.42 13.58 6.48
N ALA A 168 3.33 14.53 6.50
CA ALA A 168 4.24 14.75 7.64
C ALA A 168 3.47 15.08 8.94
N ASP A 169 2.50 15.99 8.86
CA ASP A 169 1.72 16.39 10.04
C ASP A 169 0.79 15.27 10.51
N THR A 170 0.26 14.48 9.56
CA THR A 170 -0.54 13.29 9.90
C THR A 170 0.29 12.23 10.64
N ILE A 171 1.54 12.01 10.21
CA ILE A 171 2.46 11.09 10.89
C ILE A 171 2.75 11.57 12.30
N ARG A 172 3.17 12.85 12.48
CA ARG A 172 3.45 13.41 13.80
C ARG A 172 2.25 13.31 14.75
N ARG A 173 1.05 13.59 14.24
CA ARG A 173 -0.18 13.42 15.04
C ARG A 173 -0.41 11.96 15.44
N ALA A 174 -0.14 11.01 14.56
CA ALA A 174 -0.30 9.59 14.86
C ALA A 174 0.71 9.09 15.91
N LEU A 175 1.94 9.64 15.94
CA LEU A 175 2.98 9.29 16.92
C LEU A 175 2.56 9.64 18.37
N GLU A 176 1.64 10.59 18.54
CA GLU A 176 1.14 11.01 19.87
C GLU A 176 0.06 10.09 20.42
N ILE A 177 -0.43 9.13 19.64
CA ILE A 177 -1.57 8.29 20.03
C ILE A 177 -1.09 7.04 20.75
N GLU A 178 -1.42 6.95 22.01
CA GLU A 178 -1.11 5.80 22.86
C GLU A 178 -2.33 5.35 23.67
N PHE A 179 -2.34 4.11 24.09
CA PHE A 179 -3.28 3.53 25.03
C PHE A 179 -2.52 2.74 26.07
N ASP A 180 -2.80 3.02 27.34
CA ASP A 180 -2.12 2.42 28.50
C ASP A 180 -0.60 2.58 28.46
N GLY A 181 -0.11 3.74 27.99
CA GLY A 181 1.32 4.04 27.84
C GLY A 181 2.03 3.28 26.71
N VAL A 182 1.26 2.64 25.81
CA VAL A 182 1.78 1.91 24.65
C VAL A 182 1.33 2.60 23.37
N PRO A 183 2.26 2.94 22.45
CA PRO A 183 1.90 3.49 21.14
C PRO A 183 0.88 2.62 20.42
N LEU A 184 -0.13 3.25 19.82
CA LEU A 184 -1.15 2.51 19.07
C LEU A 184 -0.59 1.92 17.77
N PHE A 185 0.21 2.71 17.06
CA PHE A 185 0.69 2.35 15.74
C PHE A 185 2.13 1.82 15.77
N SER A 186 2.35 0.69 15.14
CA SER A 186 3.67 0.07 14.98
C SER A 186 4.28 0.26 13.59
N ALA A 187 3.49 0.74 12.61
CA ALA A 187 3.97 0.98 11.24
C ALA A 187 3.25 2.15 10.57
N VAL A 188 4.00 2.85 9.72
CA VAL A 188 3.48 3.89 8.82
C VAL A 188 3.83 3.55 7.37
N GLN A 189 2.87 3.76 6.45
CA GLN A 189 3.10 3.66 5.02
C GLN A 189 2.89 5.03 4.36
N ALA A 190 3.93 5.57 3.72
CA ALA A 190 3.92 6.91 3.13
C ALA A 190 4.46 6.93 1.71
N THR A 191 3.99 7.91 0.92
CA THR A 191 4.59 8.20 -0.39
C THR A 191 5.93 8.87 -0.20
N TRP A 192 6.99 8.21 -0.69
CA TRP A 192 8.32 8.82 -0.81
C TRP A 192 9.01 8.31 -2.09
N ASN A 193 9.59 9.19 -2.86
CA ASN A 193 10.37 8.88 -4.04
C ASN A 193 11.23 10.10 -4.44
N LEU A 194 12.03 9.98 -5.50
CA LEU A 194 12.91 11.07 -5.97
C LEU A 194 12.18 12.38 -6.33
N LEU A 195 10.87 12.32 -6.57
CA LEU A 195 10.03 13.48 -6.91
C LEU A 195 9.22 14.03 -5.73
N GLU A 196 9.06 13.22 -4.67
CA GLU A 196 8.26 13.55 -3.49
C GLU A 196 9.03 13.16 -2.24
N GLN A 197 9.64 14.13 -1.59
CA GLN A 197 10.50 13.94 -0.43
C GLN A 197 10.03 14.73 0.81
N SER A 198 8.88 15.40 0.73
CA SER A 198 8.39 16.30 1.80
C SER A 198 8.16 15.59 3.14
N VAL A 199 7.94 14.28 3.12
CA VAL A 199 7.68 13.47 4.31
C VAL A 199 8.94 12.94 5.01
N THR A 200 10.14 13.19 4.45
CA THR A 200 11.40 12.58 4.90
C THR A 200 11.67 12.76 6.40
N SER A 201 11.50 14.00 6.93
CA SER A 201 11.75 14.25 8.37
C SER A 201 10.79 13.47 9.26
N ALA A 202 9.49 13.45 8.91
CA ALA A 202 8.50 12.74 9.70
C ALA A 202 8.69 11.21 9.65
N LEU A 203 9.18 10.66 8.54
CA LEU A 203 9.54 9.23 8.47
C LEU A 203 10.75 8.89 9.33
N ARG A 204 11.74 9.78 9.40
CA ARG A 204 12.89 9.62 10.32
C ARG A 204 12.44 9.69 11.77
N GLU A 205 11.63 10.69 12.14
CA GLU A 205 11.03 10.81 13.48
C GLU A 205 10.26 9.51 13.86
N ALA A 206 9.46 8.96 12.94
CA ALA A 206 8.75 7.71 13.17
C ALA A 206 9.71 6.52 13.37
N HIS A 207 10.75 6.42 12.54
CA HIS A 207 11.77 5.37 12.66
C HIS A 207 12.56 5.45 13.97
N GLU A 208 12.95 6.66 14.40
CA GLU A 208 13.70 6.90 15.63
C GLU A 208 12.95 6.45 16.90
N VAL A 209 11.62 6.48 16.88
CA VAL A 209 10.79 5.95 17.99
C VAL A 209 10.44 4.46 17.81
N GLY A 210 11.05 3.77 16.83
CA GLY A 210 10.89 2.34 16.62
C GLY A 210 9.68 1.93 15.75
N MET A 211 9.01 2.89 15.08
CA MET A 211 7.92 2.58 14.16
C MET A 211 8.48 2.04 12.84
N GLY A 212 7.90 0.96 12.33
CA GLY A 212 8.22 0.42 11.00
C GLY A 212 7.81 1.39 9.89
N VAL A 213 8.73 1.67 8.96
CA VAL A 213 8.48 2.56 7.82
C VAL A 213 8.32 1.76 6.54
N ILE A 214 7.20 1.97 5.85
CA ILE A 214 6.90 1.36 4.56
C ILE A 214 6.77 2.48 3.53
N VAL A 215 7.65 2.46 2.54
CA VAL A 215 7.57 3.41 1.42
C VAL A 215 6.65 2.86 0.34
N LYS A 216 5.67 3.66 -0.07
CA LYS A 216 4.84 3.40 -1.24
C LYS A 216 5.16 4.39 -2.36
N GLU A 217 4.79 4.00 -3.59
CA GLU A 217 4.99 4.83 -4.79
C GLU A 217 6.47 5.18 -5.06
N GLY A 218 7.41 4.31 -4.71
CA GLY A 218 8.84 4.52 -4.91
C GLY A 218 9.23 4.80 -6.37
N LEU A 219 8.44 4.28 -7.33
CA LEU A 219 8.57 4.58 -8.77
C LEU A 219 7.58 5.65 -9.27
N ALA A 220 6.95 6.42 -8.37
CA ALA A 220 6.00 7.48 -8.70
C ALA A 220 4.90 7.02 -9.69
N ASN A 221 4.31 5.84 -9.45
CA ASN A 221 3.29 5.21 -10.29
C ASN A 221 3.75 5.03 -11.76
N GLY A 222 5.02 4.67 -11.96
CA GLY A 222 5.64 4.45 -13.27
C GLY A 222 6.32 5.69 -13.86
N ARG A 223 6.18 6.88 -13.25
CA ARG A 223 6.83 8.10 -13.76
C ARG A 223 8.34 8.09 -13.67
N LEU A 224 8.93 7.29 -12.81
CA LEU A 224 10.38 7.07 -12.66
C LEU A 224 10.84 5.81 -13.41
N THR A 225 10.19 5.49 -14.50
CA THR A 225 10.55 4.37 -15.38
C THR A 225 10.63 4.83 -16.84
N SER A 226 11.21 4.00 -17.71
CA SER A 226 11.27 4.25 -19.15
C SER A 226 9.89 4.31 -19.84
N ARG A 227 8.80 3.96 -19.17
CA ARG A 227 7.42 4.06 -19.67
C ARG A 227 6.88 5.49 -19.67
N ASN A 228 7.55 6.41 -19.00
CA ASN A 228 7.08 7.79 -18.91
C ASN A 228 7.55 8.58 -20.15
N ASP A 229 6.64 8.74 -21.09
CA ASP A 229 6.81 9.50 -22.33
C ASP A 229 6.19 10.91 -22.28
N SER A 230 5.69 11.34 -21.11
CA SER A 230 5.03 12.65 -20.93
C SER A 230 5.97 13.80 -21.31
N PRO A 231 5.58 14.68 -22.26
CA PRO A 231 6.40 15.82 -22.65
C PRO A 231 6.76 16.76 -21.50
N GLU A 232 5.85 16.94 -20.54
CA GLU A 232 6.06 17.77 -19.36
C GLU A 232 7.14 17.22 -18.43
N PHE A 233 7.41 15.93 -18.52
CA PHE A 233 8.36 15.22 -17.66
C PHE A 233 9.72 15.01 -18.29
N GLN A 234 9.85 15.20 -19.61
CA GLN A 234 11.09 14.90 -20.37
C GLN A 234 12.33 15.57 -19.80
N ARG A 235 12.23 16.87 -19.41
CA ARG A 235 13.37 17.59 -18.83
C ARG A 235 13.85 16.97 -17.51
N LYS A 236 12.93 16.58 -16.65
CA LYS A 236 13.26 15.92 -15.36
C LYS A 236 13.82 14.53 -15.60
N MET A 237 13.23 13.79 -16.55
CA MET A 237 13.71 12.46 -16.91
C MET A 237 15.11 12.51 -17.47
N ALA A 238 15.45 13.45 -18.34
CA ALA A 238 16.80 13.61 -18.89
C ALA A 238 17.86 13.86 -17.80
N LEU A 239 17.52 14.63 -16.76
CA LEU A 239 18.43 14.85 -15.61
C LEU A 239 18.62 13.56 -14.80
N LEU A 240 17.56 12.80 -14.58
CA LEU A 240 17.63 11.53 -13.86
C LEU A 240 18.39 10.48 -14.67
N GLN A 241 18.20 10.43 -15.99
CA GLN A 241 18.94 9.56 -16.90
C GLN A 241 20.42 9.86 -16.88
N ALA A 242 20.81 11.13 -17.04
CA ALA A 242 22.21 11.55 -16.98
C ALA A 242 22.88 11.14 -15.64
N GLN A 243 22.16 11.25 -14.52
CA GLN A 243 22.68 10.83 -13.22
C GLN A 243 22.79 9.30 -13.13
N ALA A 244 21.79 8.54 -13.60
CA ALA A 244 21.81 7.09 -13.61
C ALA A 244 22.93 6.51 -14.49
N GLU A 245 23.18 7.13 -15.65
CA GLU A 245 24.28 6.77 -16.56
C GLU A 245 25.66 6.89 -15.89
N THR A 246 25.88 7.89 -15.03
CA THR A 246 27.16 8.01 -14.29
C THR A 246 27.45 6.80 -13.39
N GLN A 247 26.42 6.08 -13.00
CA GLN A 247 26.49 4.90 -12.13
C GLN A 247 26.27 3.58 -12.91
N ASN A 248 26.08 3.67 -14.23
CA ASN A 248 25.76 2.53 -15.09
C ASN A 248 24.53 1.73 -14.62
N ILE A 249 23.47 2.44 -14.22
CA ILE A 249 22.18 1.87 -13.78
C ILE A 249 21.02 2.55 -14.52
N THR A 250 19.81 1.99 -14.37
CA THR A 250 18.58 2.59 -14.91
C THR A 250 17.94 3.57 -13.90
N VAL A 251 17.07 4.47 -14.36
CA VAL A 251 16.39 5.44 -13.49
C VAL A 251 15.51 4.75 -12.43
N ASP A 252 14.83 3.68 -12.80
CA ASP A 252 14.03 2.89 -11.85
C ASP A 252 14.90 2.19 -10.79
N SER A 253 16.04 1.64 -11.19
CA SER A 253 17.01 1.08 -10.23
C SER A 253 17.57 2.14 -9.29
N MET A 254 17.90 3.33 -9.80
CA MET A 254 18.32 4.46 -8.96
C MET A 254 17.22 4.90 -8.00
N ALA A 255 15.97 4.98 -8.47
CA ALA A 255 14.83 5.36 -7.64
C ALA A 255 14.57 4.36 -6.51
N LEU A 256 14.64 3.06 -6.80
CA LEU A 256 14.50 2.01 -5.79
C LEU A 256 15.67 2.00 -4.80
N ALA A 257 16.91 2.17 -5.27
CA ALA A 257 18.06 2.29 -4.40
C ALA A 257 17.94 3.47 -3.42
N ALA A 258 17.40 4.60 -3.86
CA ALA A 258 17.17 5.76 -3.00
C ALA A 258 16.07 5.52 -1.93
N VAL A 259 15.15 4.59 -2.16
CA VAL A 259 14.11 4.19 -1.19
C VAL A 259 14.70 3.30 -0.09
N ILE A 260 15.73 2.52 -0.41
CA ILE A 260 16.27 1.49 0.50
C ILE A 260 17.39 2.05 1.38
N ASN A 261 18.04 3.16 0.96
CA ASN A 261 19.14 3.83 1.68
C ASN A 261 18.63 5.01 2.51
#